data_39825160848c40635f3495443a5a8676
#
_entry.id   39825160848c40635f3495443a5a8676
#
_cell.length_a   1.000
_cell.length_b   1.000
_cell.length_c   1.000
_cell.angle_alpha   90.00
_cell.angle_beta   90.00
_cell.angle_gamma   90.00
#
_symmetry.space_group_name_H-M   'P 1'
#
loop_
_entity.id
_entity.type
_entity.pdbx_description
1 polymer ?
#
loop_
_entity_poly.entity_id
_entity_poly.type
_entity_poly.pdbx_seq_one_letter_code
_entity_poly.pdbx_strand_id
1 'polypeptide(L)'
;AEFFIEERDMVSFVDTVTLHLRAGKGGNGCVSVHREKFKPLGGPDGGNGGDGGDIVLIADTQTGTLLSYHHSPHRSSGNGGPGMGDHRAGFMGEDLELPVPVGTVVRNAAGEVLIDMIEPGERFVVAKGGHGGLGNAALATPKRKAPGFALLGTPGDEGDVVLELKTVADVALVGYPSAGKSSLIGAISAARPKIADYPFTTLHPNLGVAVSYTHLRAHET
;
A
#
# COMPACT_ATOMS: atom_id res chain seq x y z
N ALA A 1 -22.67 30.79 -28.79
CA ALA A 1 -22.65 30.27 -27.41
C ALA A 1 -22.24 28.78 -27.46
N GLU A 2 -20.95 28.56 -27.35
CA GLU A 2 -20.36 27.20 -27.24
C GLU A 2 -20.58 26.73 -25.81
N PHE A 3 -21.40 25.70 -25.65
CA PHE A 3 -21.54 24.99 -24.40
C PHE A 3 -20.29 24.10 -24.23
N PHE A 4 -19.37 24.51 -23.39
CA PHE A 4 -18.37 23.64 -22.81
C PHE A 4 -19.12 22.65 -21.90
N ILE A 5 -19.25 21.41 -22.35
CA ILE A 5 -19.61 20.29 -21.48
C ILE A 5 -18.31 19.91 -20.77
N GLU A 6 -18.16 20.31 -19.50
CA GLU A 6 -17.19 19.73 -18.60
C GLU A 6 -17.38 18.21 -18.62
N GLU A 7 -16.38 17.50 -19.11
CA GLU A 7 -16.23 16.05 -18.90
C GLU A 7 -16.12 15.82 -17.38
N ARG A 8 -17.27 15.67 -16.73
CA ARG A 8 -17.31 15.16 -15.36
C ARG A 8 -16.84 13.72 -15.42
N ASP A 9 -15.71 13.47 -14.77
CA ASP A 9 -15.06 12.20 -14.52
C ASP A 9 -16.02 11.02 -14.57
N MET A 10 -16.00 10.29 -15.68
CA MET A 10 -16.56 8.96 -15.74
C MET A 10 -15.70 8.14 -14.79
N VAL A 11 -16.26 7.73 -13.66
CA VAL A 11 -15.61 6.83 -12.70
C VAL A 11 -15.39 5.52 -13.43
N SER A 12 -14.23 5.39 -14.09
CA SER A 12 -13.83 4.12 -14.71
C SER A 12 -13.58 3.12 -13.57
N PHE A 13 -14.15 1.93 -13.71
CA PHE A 13 -13.84 0.82 -12.83
C PHE A 13 -12.44 0.31 -13.21
N VAL A 14 -11.53 0.35 -12.26
CA VAL A 14 -10.14 -0.08 -12.46
C VAL A 14 -9.95 -1.42 -11.76
N ASP A 15 -9.80 -2.50 -12.54
CA ASP A 15 -9.62 -3.86 -12.04
C ASP A 15 -8.16 -4.20 -11.79
N THR A 16 -7.25 -3.56 -12.52
CA THR A 16 -5.82 -3.86 -12.47
C THR A 16 -5.03 -2.56 -12.37
N VAL A 17 -4.11 -2.51 -11.41
CA VAL A 17 -3.21 -1.37 -11.19
C VAL A 17 -1.81 -1.87 -10.92
N THR A 18 -0.82 -1.24 -11.54
CA THR A 18 0.59 -1.44 -11.20
C THR A 18 1.00 -0.40 -10.16
N LEU A 19 1.55 -0.84 -9.03
CA LEU A 19 2.15 0.00 -8.02
C LEU A 19 3.66 -0.06 -8.09
N HIS A 20 4.29 1.09 -8.02
CA HIS A 20 5.73 1.25 -7.88
C HIS A 20 6.04 1.49 -6.39
N LEU A 21 6.58 0.47 -5.75
CA LEU A 21 6.80 0.45 -4.31
C LEU A 21 8.26 0.75 -3.98
N ARG A 22 8.47 1.55 -2.94
CA ARG A 22 9.78 1.82 -2.39
C ARG A 22 9.68 1.84 -0.86
N ALA A 23 10.13 0.76 -0.23
CA ALA A 23 10.19 0.68 1.22
C ALA A 23 11.29 1.60 1.78
N GLY A 24 11.12 2.03 3.03
CA GLY A 24 12.04 2.93 3.70
C GLY A 24 13.43 2.33 3.84
N LYS A 25 14.45 3.13 3.64
CA LYS A 25 15.82 2.69 3.91
C LYS A 25 16.14 2.78 5.40
N GLY A 26 16.98 1.90 5.92
CA GLY A 26 17.52 2.00 7.28
C GLY A 26 18.43 3.22 7.46
N GLY A 27 18.40 3.81 8.65
CA GLY A 27 19.29 4.88 9.04
C GLY A 27 20.73 4.40 9.25
N ASN A 28 21.69 5.28 9.09
CA ASN A 28 23.09 4.94 9.32
C ASN A 28 23.41 4.88 10.81
N GLY A 29 24.29 3.97 11.22
CA GLY A 29 24.88 3.98 12.55
C GLY A 29 25.78 5.21 12.78
N CYS A 30 25.96 5.59 14.02
CA CYS A 30 26.77 6.74 14.42
C CYS A 30 28.17 6.30 14.86
N VAL A 31 29.16 7.13 14.54
CA VAL A 31 30.51 7.03 15.13
C VAL A 31 30.67 8.19 16.12
N SER A 32 30.66 7.89 17.41
CA SER A 32 30.82 8.86 18.48
C SER A 32 31.64 8.27 19.61
N VAL A 33 32.30 9.13 20.36
CA VAL A 33 33.08 8.76 21.56
C VAL A 33 32.61 9.64 22.71
N HIS A 34 32.24 9.00 23.78
CA HIS A 34 31.81 9.68 24.99
C HIS A 34 32.94 10.57 25.59
N ARG A 35 32.64 11.81 25.85
CA ARG A 35 33.59 12.79 26.43
C ARG A 35 32.99 13.44 27.65
N GLU A 36 33.65 13.22 28.80
CA GLU A 36 33.32 13.90 30.02
C GLU A 36 34.51 14.75 30.50
N LYS A 37 34.21 15.70 31.36
CA LYS A 37 35.24 16.48 32.05
C LYS A 37 36.17 15.52 32.81
N PHE A 38 37.46 15.54 32.54
CA PHE A 38 38.50 14.64 33.07
C PHE A 38 38.49 13.18 32.55
N LYS A 39 37.63 12.82 31.60
CA LYS A 39 37.63 11.52 30.88
C LYS A 39 37.55 11.73 29.37
N PRO A 40 38.61 12.14 28.70
CA PRO A 40 38.57 12.47 27.27
C PRO A 40 38.34 11.22 26.36
N LEU A 41 38.53 10.01 26.91
CA LEU A 41 38.36 8.72 26.20
C LEU A 41 37.37 7.84 26.96
N GLY A 42 36.10 8.26 27.02
CA GLY A 42 35.01 7.56 27.71
C GLY A 42 34.50 6.30 27.02
N GLY A 43 35.05 5.96 25.85
CA GLY A 43 34.61 4.80 25.07
C GLY A 43 33.66 5.15 23.88
N PRO A 44 33.34 4.19 23.02
CA PRO A 44 32.41 4.41 21.93
C PRO A 44 30.98 4.52 22.46
N ASP A 45 30.24 5.52 22.01
CA ASP A 45 28.85 5.81 22.42
C ASP A 45 27.92 6.09 21.25
N GLY A 46 28.36 5.80 20.02
CA GLY A 46 27.53 5.96 18.85
C GLY A 46 26.40 4.93 18.81
N GLY A 47 25.15 5.41 18.71
CA GLY A 47 23.95 4.62 18.63
C GLY A 47 23.71 4.03 17.24
N ASN A 48 22.81 3.07 17.16
CA ASN A 48 22.41 2.43 15.91
C ASN A 48 21.45 3.35 15.12
N GLY A 49 21.43 3.20 13.80
CA GLY A 49 20.36 3.76 12.97
C GLY A 49 19.03 3.04 13.23
N GLY A 50 17.91 3.70 12.95
CA GLY A 50 16.58 3.09 12.99
C GLY A 50 16.30 2.30 11.71
N ASP A 51 15.43 1.31 11.80
CA ASP A 51 14.96 0.57 10.62
C ASP A 51 14.06 1.44 9.75
N GLY A 52 14.00 1.18 8.46
CA GLY A 52 13.04 1.78 7.53
C GLY A 52 11.65 1.17 7.74
N GLY A 53 10.60 1.91 7.38
CA GLY A 53 9.23 1.43 7.44
C GLY A 53 8.92 0.43 6.33
N ASP A 54 8.01 -0.48 6.60
CA ASP A 54 7.47 -1.45 5.66
C ASP A 54 6.33 -0.84 4.83
N ILE A 55 5.98 -1.50 3.70
CA ILE A 55 4.74 -1.24 2.98
C ILE A 55 3.84 -2.47 3.15
N VAL A 56 2.66 -2.23 3.73
CA VAL A 56 1.71 -3.27 4.11
C VAL A 56 0.38 -3.08 3.38
N LEU A 57 -0.06 -4.09 2.65
CA LEU A 57 -1.41 -4.14 2.10
C LEU A 57 -2.38 -4.64 3.18
N ILE A 58 -3.56 -4.04 3.25
CA ILE A 58 -4.61 -4.43 4.20
C ILE A 58 -5.91 -4.61 3.44
N ALA A 59 -6.51 -5.81 3.54
CA ALA A 59 -7.83 -6.09 2.96
C ALA A 59 -8.92 -5.34 3.73
N ASP A 60 -9.55 -4.35 3.10
CA ASP A 60 -10.56 -3.50 3.72
C ASP A 60 -11.90 -3.63 2.99
N THR A 61 -12.96 -3.89 3.77
CA THR A 61 -14.34 -3.95 3.26
C THR A 61 -14.93 -2.61 2.87
N GLN A 62 -14.37 -1.50 3.39
CA GLN A 62 -14.81 -0.15 3.07
C GLN A 62 -14.24 0.34 1.74
N THR A 63 -13.12 -0.24 1.31
CA THR A 63 -12.48 0.07 0.04
C THR A 63 -13.10 -0.80 -1.06
N GLY A 64 -13.81 -0.18 -2.01
CA GLY A 64 -14.50 -0.89 -3.10
C GLY A 64 -13.81 -0.83 -4.46
N THR A 65 -12.68 -0.14 -4.60
CA THR A 65 -12.05 0.14 -5.92
C THR A 65 -10.56 0.43 -5.77
N LEU A 66 -9.79 0.11 -6.81
CA LEU A 66 -8.36 0.41 -6.91
C LEU A 66 -8.06 1.78 -7.56
N LEU A 67 -9.08 2.62 -7.79
CA LEU A 67 -8.95 3.88 -8.53
C LEU A 67 -7.94 4.85 -7.89
N SER A 68 -7.88 4.91 -6.55
CA SER A 68 -6.92 5.76 -5.82
C SER A 68 -5.47 5.40 -6.14
N TYR A 69 -5.20 4.15 -6.41
CA TYR A 69 -3.88 3.64 -6.77
C TYR A 69 -3.54 3.90 -8.24
N HIS A 70 -4.55 3.90 -9.11
CA HIS A 70 -4.37 4.29 -10.51
C HIS A 70 -3.92 5.75 -10.64
N HIS A 71 -4.51 6.66 -9.85
CA HIS A 71 -4.11 8.08 -9.86
C HIS A 71 -2.75 8.35 -9.20
N SER A 72 -2.35 7.53 -8.23
CA SER A 72 -1.10 7.68 -7.50
C SER A 72 -0.39 6.34 -7.34
N PRO A 73 0.28 5.85 -8.40
CA PRO A 73 0.88 4.51 -8.40
C PRO A 73 2.18 4.41 -7.60
N HIS A 74 2.86 5.53 -7.34
CA HIS A 74 4.11 5.54 -6.58
C HIS A 74 3.83 5.60 -5.09
N ARG A 75 4.32 4.62 -4.34
CA ARG A 75 4.14 4.53 -2.88
C ARG A 75 5.48 4.31 -2.19
N SER A 76 5.75 5.09 -1.16
CA SER A 76 6.97 4.95 -0.37
C SER A 76 6.67 5.06 1.12
N SER A 77 7.32 4.23 1.92
CA SER A 77 7.28 4.30 3.38
C SER A 77 8.39 5.17 3.96
N GLY A 78 8.37 5.38 5.27
CA GLY A 78 9.30 6.25 5.98
C GLY A 78 10.72 5.66 6.05
N ASN A 79 11.73 6.51 5.94
CA ASN A 79 13.12 6.10 6.17
C ASN A 79 13.43 6.08 7.67
N GLY A 80 14.30 5.17 8.10
CA GLY A 80 14.89 5.18 9.44
C GLY A 80 15.84 6.36 9.64
N GLY A 81 15.86 6.92 10.86
CA GLY A 81 16.75 8.00 11.24
C GLY A 81 18.17 7.52 11.54
N PRO A 82 19.17 8.39 11.39
CA PRO A 82 20.54 8.05 11.77
C PRO A 82 20.67 7.92 13.29
N GLY A 83 21.57 7.05 13.74
CA GLY A 83 22.00 6.99 15.13
C GLY A 83 22.71 8.28 15.56
N MET A 84 22.75 8.52 16.87
CA MET A 84 23.38 9.70 17.46
C MET A 84 24.36 9.28 18.57
N GLY A 85 25.13 10.23 19.08
CA GLY A 85 25.96 10.03 20.27
C GLY A 85 25.12 9.73 21.52
N ASP A 86 25.77 9.42 22.63
CA ASP A 86 25.13 9.05 23.90
C ASP A 86 24.22 7.80 23.80
N HIS A 87 24.63 6.83 23.02
CA HIS A 87 23.89 5.58 22.75
C HIS A 87 22.47 5.77 22.19
N ARG A 88 22.15 6.96 21.66
CA ARG A 88 20.82 7.24 21.12
C ARG A 88 20.64 6.57 19.75
N ALA A 89 19.67 5.65 19.68
CA ALA A 89 19.27 5.05 18.42
C ALA A 89 18.52 6.07 17.54
N GLY A 90 18.58 5.88 16.22
CA GLY A 90 17.75 6.59 15.27
C GLY A 90 16.27 6.18 15.43
N PHE A 91 15.35 7.06 15.02
CA PHE A 91 13.93 6.72 14.96
C PHE A 91 13.67 5.68 13.87
N MET A 92 12.66 4.85 14.08
CA MET A 92 12.18 3.90 13.07
C MET A 92 11.35 4.65 12.01
N GLY A 93 11.46 4.25 10.76
CA GLY A 93 10.59 4.75 9.69
C GLY A 93 9.14 4.32 9.93
N GLU A 94 8.20 5.17 9.55
CA GLU A 94 6.78 4.84 9.62
C GLU A 94 6.41 3.85 8.52
N ASP A 95 5.66 2.82 8.88
CA ASP A 95 5.09 1.88 7.93
C ASP A 95 4.00 2.57 7.10
N LEU A 96 3.88 2.16 5.84
CA LEU A 96 2.83 2.63 4.96
C LEU A 96 1.76 1.54 4.81
N GLU A 97 0.59 1.79 5.37
CA GLU A 97 -0.57 0.92 5.21
C GLU A 97 -1.40 1.33 3.98
N LEU A 98 -1.65 0.36 3.11
CA LEU A 98 -2.39 0.54 1.86
C LEU A 98 -3.67 -0.30 1.90
N PRO A 99 -4.84 0.31 2.13
CA PRO A 99 -6.11 -0.43 2.13
C PRO A 99 -6.48 -0.85 0.70
N VAL A 100 -6.71 -2.14 0.50
CA VAL A 100 -7.14 -2.72 -0.78
C VAL A 100 -8.47 -3.44 -0.62
N PRO A 101 -9.32 -3.51 -1.67
CA PRO A 101 -10.57 -4.27 -1.61
C PRO A 101 -10.33 -5.74 -1.27
N VAL A 102 -11.27 -6.35 -0.54
CA VAL A 102 -11.30 -7.81 -0.35
C VAL A 102 -11.45 -8.50 -1.71
N GLY A 103 -10.70 -9.58 -1.95
CA GLY A 103 -10.63 -10.26 -3.25
C GLY A 103 -9.57 -9.69 -4.19
N THR A 104 -8.64 -8.87 -3.68
CA THR A 104 -7.50 -8.38 -4.45
C THR A 104 -6.40 -9.43 -4.51
N VAL A 105 -5.97 -9.79 -5.72
CA VAL A 105 -4.80 -10.62 -5.99
C VAL A 105 -3.59 -9.74 -6.18
N VAL A 106 -2.51 -10.04 -5.48
CA VAL A 106 -1.23 -9.34 -5.60
C VAL A 106 -0.27 -10.20 -6.41
N ARG A 107 0.28 -9.64 -7.48
CA ARG A 107 1.27 -10.30 -8.34
C ARG A 107 2.57 -9.52 -8.34
N ASN A 108 3.68 -10.24 -8.52
CA ASN A 108 4.97 -9.60 -8.79
C ASN A 108 5.08 -9.15 -10.26
N ALA A 109 6.15 -8.43 -10.61
CA ALA A 109 6.42 -8.01 -11.98
C ALA A 109 6.57 -9.19 -12.99
N ALA A 110 6.86 -10.40 -12.51
CA ALA A 110 6.93 -11.61 -13.33
C ALA A 110 5.55 -12.26 -13.58
N GLY A 111 4.48 -11.73 -12.94
CA GLY A 111 3.11 -12.25 -13.05
C GLY A 111 2.79 -13.37 -12.06
N GLU A 112 3.71 -13.74 -11.18
CA GLU A 112 3.47 -14.76 -10.15
C GLU A 112 2.59 -14.19 -9.04
N VAL A 113 1.63 -14.97 -8.55
CA VAL A 113 0.76 -14.60 -7.44
C VAL A 113 1.55 -14.65 -6.14
N LEU A 114 1.65 -13.51 -5.46
CA LEU A 114 2.25 -13.41 -4.13
C LEU A 114 1.24 -13.76 -3.03
N ILE A 115 0.01 -13.24 -3.16
CA ILE A 115 -1.08 -13.51 -2.22
C ILE A 115 -2.42 -13.21 -2.89
N ASP A 116 -3.48 -13.86 -2.38
CA ASP A 116 -4.88 -13.59 -2.68
C ASP A 116 -5.55 -13.13 -1.38
N MET A 117 -5.86 -11.84 -1.27
CA MET A 117 -6.37 -11.22 -0.04
C MET A 117 -7.90 -11.40 0.04
N ILE A 118 -8.33 -12.51 0.64
CA ILE A 118 -9.74 -12.91 0.70
C ILE A 118 -10.38 -12.51 2.04
N GLU A 119 -9.61 -12.55 3.13
CA GLU A 119 -10.15 -12.30 4.46
C GLU A 119 -10.12 -10.81 4.82
N PRO A 120 -11.24 -10.24 5.30
CA PRO A 120 -11.26 -8.86 5.79
C PRO A 120 -10.25 -8.64 6.93
N GLY A 121 -9.44 -7.58 6.82
CA GLY A 121 -8.40 -7.28 7.80
C GLY A 121 -7.10 -8.05 7.59
N GLU A 122 -7.00 -8.90 6.59
CA GLU A 122 -5.77 -9.59 6.22
C GLU A 122 -4.67 -8.58 5.89
N ARG A 123 -3.46 -8.83 6.41
CA ARG A 123 -2.31 -7.95 6.27
C ARG A 123 -1.18 -8.69 5.54
N PHE A 124 -0.62 -8.06 4.52
CA PHE A 124 0.51 -8.60 3.77
C PHE A 124 1.60 -7.56 3.60
N VAL A 125 2.81 -7.86 4.08
CA VAL A 125 3.99 -7.01 3.87
C VAL A 125 4.49 -7.24 2.45
N VAL A 126 4.23 -6.28 1.58
CA VAL A 126 4.57 -6.36 0.15
C VAL A 126 5.98 -5.88 -0.15
N ALA A 127 6.52 -4.97 0.67
CA ALA A 127 7.91 -4.51 0.58
C ALA A 127 8.45 -4.21 1.99
N LYS A 128 9.61 -4.76 2.32
CA LYS A 128 10.22 -4.63 3.63
C LYS A 128 11.18 -3.44 3.69
N GLY A 129 11.13 -2.71 4.78
CA GLY A 129 12.09 -1.66 5.09
C GLY A 129 13.51 -2.20 5.29
N GLY A 130 14.49 -1.34 5.03
CA GLY A 130 15.89 -1.66 5.26
C GLY A 130 16.25 -1.61 6.75
N HIS A 131 17.23 -2.41 7.16
CA HIS A 131 17.71 -2.42 8.53
C HIS A 131 18.63 -1.24 8.83
N GLY A 132 18.50 -0.70 10.04
CA GLY A 132 19.40 0.33 10.56
C GLY A 132 20.83 -0.16 10.74
N GLY A 133 21.80 0.68 10.39
CA GLY A 133 23.22 0.38 10.58
C GLY A 133 23.63 0.40 12.04
N LEU A 134 24.54 -0.49 12.42
CA LEU A 134 25.07 -0.53 13.79
C LEU A 134 26.03 0.63 14.06
N GLY A 135 25.85 1.28 15.21
CA GLY A 135 26.76 2.30 15.71
C GLY A 135 28.08 1.68 16.24
N ASN A 136 29.08 2.53 16.41
CA ASN A 136 30.38 2.05 16.89
C ASN A 136 30.35 1.47 18.29
N ALA A 137 29.39 1.83 19.14
CA ALA A 137 29.19 1.24 20.46
C ALA A 137 28.80 -0.24 20.35
N ALA A 138 27.88 -0.58 19.43
CA ALA A 138 27.45 -1.95 19.20
C ALA A 138 28.54 -2.82 18.52
N LEU A 139 29.47 -2.20 17.79
CA LEU A 139 30.61 -2.86 17.11
C LEU A 139 31.84 -3.01 17.98
N ALA A 140 31.81 -2.52 19.25
CA ALA A 140 32.91 -2.64 20.17
C ALA A 140 33.12 -4.10 20.59
N THR A 141 34.37 -4.56 20.57
CA THR A 141 34.78 -5.90 20.96
C THR A 141 35.97 -5.83 21.93
N PRO A 142 36.26 -6.89 22.72
CA PRO A 142 37.43 -6.91 23.61
C PRO A 142 38.75 -6.60 22.90
N LYS A 143 38.88 -6.99 21.64
CA LYS A 143 40.06 -6.73 20.80
C LYS A 143 40.06 -5.33 20.21
N ARG A 144 38.88 -4.77 19.90
CA ARG A 144 38.69 -3.42 19.33
C ARG A 144 37.71 -2.64 20.20
N LYS A 145 38.24 -2.03 21.26
CA LYS A 145 37.43 -1.35 22.30
C LYS A 145 36.71 -0.08 21.81
N ALA A 146 37.27 0.61 20.81
CA ALA A 146 36.71 1.82 20.26
C ALA A 146 36.83 1.79 18.71
N PRO A 147 35.85 1.17 17.99
CA PRO A 147 35.85 1.20 16.53
C PRO A 147 35.67 2.66 16.02
N GLY A 148 36.49 3.06 15.07
CA GLY A 148 36.35 4.36 14.38
C GLY A 148 35.39 4.33 13.21
N PHE A 149 34.50 3.34 13.11
CA PHE A 149 33.53 3.18 12.03
C PHE A 149 32.18 2.69 12.57
N ALA A 150 31.13 2.92 11.80
CA ALA A 150 29.80 2.41 12.00
C ALA A 150 29.29 1.79 10.68
N LEU A 151 28.26 0.98 10.75
CA LEU A 151 27.64 0.41 9.56
C LEU A 151 26.60 1.38 8.97
N LEU A 152 26.49 1.38 7.65
CA LEU A 152 25.42 2.06 6.95
C LEU A 152 24.13 1.28 7.09
N GLY A 153 22.99 1.96 7.07
CA GLY A 153 21.70 1.31 6.93
C GLY A 153 21.56 0.66 5.55
N THR A 154 20.82 -0.44 5.49
CA THR A 154 20.53 -1.13 4.22
C THR A 154 19.41 -0.41 3.46
N PRO A 155 19.36 -0.51 2.13
CA PRO A 155 18.19 -0.07 1.38
C PRO A 155 16.97 -0.92 1.76
N GLY A 156 15.78 -0.35 1.66
CA GLY A 156 14.55 -1.11 1.68
C GLY A 156 14.29 -1.78 0.33
N ASP A 157 13.28 -2.66 0.30
CA ASP A 157 12.83 -3.30 -0.94
C ASP A 157 12.24 -2.26 -1.90
N GLU A 158 12.55 -2.42 -3.18
CA GLU A 158 12.03 -1.59 -4.25
C GLU A 158 11.59 -2.49 -5.40
N GLY A 159 10.39 -2.28 -5.93
CA GLY A 159 9.88 -3.08 -7.03
C GLY A 159 8.45 -2.73 -7.39
N ASP A 160 8.00 -3.36 -8.48
CA ASP A 160 6.66 -3.20 -9.01
C ASP A 160 5.80 -4.39 -8.62
N VAL A 161 4.56 -4.11 -8.21
CA VAL A 161 3.54 -5.11 -7.98
C VAL A 161 2.27 -4.75 -8.75
N VAL A 162 1.56 -5.77 -9.20
CA VAL A 162 0.29 -5.64 -9.88
C VAL A 162 -0.81 -6.07 -8.92
N LEU A 163 -1.74 -5.17 -8.66
CA LEU A 163 -2.98 -5.44 -7.93
C LEU A 163 -4.07 -5.75 -8.95
N GLU A 164 -4.73 -6.88 -8.81
CA GLU A 164 -5.84 -7.33 -9.64
C GLU A 164 -7.05 -7.61 -8.76
N LEU A 165 -8.13 -6.86 -8.94
CA LEU A 165 -9.37 -7.07 -8.19
C LEU A 165 -10.24 -8.09 -8.93
N LYS A 166 -10.45 -9.25 -8.30
CA LYS A 166 -11.40 -10.25 -8.80
C LYS A 166 -12.82 -9.81 -8.46
N THR A 167 -13.51 -9.21 -9.42
CA THR A 167 -14.93 -8.93 -9.30
C THR A 167 -15.73 -10.16 -9.67
N VAL A 168 -16.46 -10.72 -8.71
CA VAL A 168 -17.42 -11.78 -8.95
C VAL A 168 -18.79 -11.13 -9.05
N ALA A 169 -19.49 -11.34 -10.17
CA ALA A 169 -20.87 -10.93 -10.31
C ALA A 169 -21.80 -12.06 -9.82
N ASP A 170 -22.70 -11.76 -8.88
CA ASP A 170 -23.69 -12.72 -8.39
C ASP A 170 -24.69 -13.12 -9.49
N VAL A 171 -25.01 -12.16 -10.39
CA VAL A 171 -25.94 -12.36 -11.50
C VAL A 171 -25.42 -11.69 -12.77
N ALA A 172 -25.45 -12.40 -13.87
CA ALA A 172 -25.11 -11.87 -15.20
C ALA A 172 -26.35 -11.82 -16.11
N LEU A 173 -26.62 -10.66 -16.70
CA LEU A 173 -27.68 -10.48 -17.72
C LEU A 173 -27.08 -10.65 -19.11
N VAL A 174 -27.47 -11.73 -19.79
CA VAL A 174 -27.05 -12.05 -21.15
C VAL A 174 -28.25 -11.95 -22.10
N GLY A 175 -28.06 -11.35 -23.28
CA GLY A 175 -29.12 -11.21 -24.28
C GLY A 175 -28.69 -10.33 -25.44
N TYR A 176 -29.49 -10.32 -26.49
CA TYR A 176 -29.24 -9.56 -27.72
C TYR A 176 -29.11 -8.05 -27.47
N PRO A 177 -28.44 -7.30 -28.37
CA PRO A 177 -28.46 -5.85 -28.36
C PRO A 177 -29.90 -5.32 -28.29
N SER A 178 -30.12 -4.24 -27.59
CA SER A 178 -31.45 -3.59 -27.40
C SER A 178 -32.51 -4.43 -26.66
N ALA A 179 -32.16 -5.53 -26.02
CA ALA A 179 -33.09 -6.33 -25.21
C ALA A 179 -33.45 -5.70 -23.84
N GLY A 180 -33.08 -4.44 -23.59
CA GLY A 180 -33.44 -3.73 -22.35
C GLY A 180 -32.56 -4.04 -21.13
N LYS A 181 -31.42 -4.75 -21.30
CA LYS A 181 -30.51 -5.10 -20.19
C LYS A 181 -30.04 -3.88 -19.38
N SER A 182 -29.55 -2.86 -20.09
CA SER A 182 -29.04 -1.62 -19.45
C SER A 182 -30.18 -0.84 -18.78
N SER A 183 -31.39 -0.85 -19.36
CA SER A 183 -32.57 -0.22 -18.74
C SER A 183 -32.99 -0.95 -17.47
N LEU A 184 -32.90 -2.28 -17.45
CA LEU A 184 -33.20 -3.10 -16.28
C LEU A 184 -32.18 -2.82 -15.14
N ILE A 185 -30.87 -2.82 -15.47
CA ILE A 185 -29.83 -2.48 -14.47
C ILE A 185 -30.04 -1.07 -13.93
N GLY A 186 -30.33 -0.10 -14.79
CA GLY A 186 -30.61 1.29 -14.38
C GLY A 186 -31.85 1.45 -13.51
N ALA A 187 -32.86 0.57 -13.67
CA ALA A 187 -34.07 0.57 -12.85
C ALA A 187 -33.89 -0.12 -11.49
N ILE A 188 -33.05 -1.14 -11.42
CA ILE A 188 -32.81 -1.95 -10.19
C ILE A 188 -31.68 -1.37 -9.34
N SER A 189 -30.69 -0.76 -9.99
CA SER A 189 -29.52 -0.21 -9.30
C SER A 189 -29.78 1.25 -8.91
N ALA A 190 -29.63 1.55 -7.60
CA ALA A 190 -29.64 2.92 -7.09
C ALA A 190 -28.37 3.70 -7.48
N ALA A 191 -27.30 3.00 -7.86
CA ALA A 191 -26.05 3.57 -8.38
C ALA A 191 -26.07 3.59 -9.91
N ARG A 192 -25.50 4.63 -10.51
CA ARG A 192 -25.31 4.68 -11.97
C ARG A 192 -24.47 3.47 -12.40
N PRO A 193 -24.87 2.72 -13.46
CA PRO A 193 -24.11 1.58 -13.94
C PRO A 193 -22.66 1.97 -14.21
N LYS A 194 -21.71 1.22 -13.66
CA LYS A 194 -20.30 1.38 -13.95
C LYS A 194 -19.96 0.57 -15.20
N ILE A 195 -19.20 1.18 -16.12
CA ILE A 195 -18.69 0.52 -17.33
C ILE A 195 -17.31 -0.01 -16.98
N ALA A 196 -17.09 -1.32 -17.16
CA ALA A 196 -15.80 -1.96 -16.97
C ALA A 196 -15.27 -2.54 -18.28
N ASP A 197 -13.97 -2.34 -18.54
CA ASP A 197 -13.26 -2.90 -19.68
C ASP A 197 -12.73 -4.29 -19.30
N TYR A 198 -13.26 -5.33 -19.94
CA TYR A 198 -12.71 -6.68 -19.81
C TYR A 198 -11.93 -7.06 -21.07
N PRO A 199 -10.72 -7.65 -20.92
CA PRO A 199 -9.82 -7.90 -22.06
C PRO A 199 -10.34 -8.90 -23.08
N PHE A 200 -11.45 -9.61 -22.79
CA PHE A 200 -12.02 -10.65 -23.67
C PHE A 200 -13.40 -10.33 -24.22
N THR A 201 -13.94 -9.13 -24.00
CA THR A 201 -15.25 -8.73 -24.50
C THR A 201 -15.14 -7.52 -25.41
N THR A 202 -15.70 -7.59 -26.61
CA THR A 202 -15.85 -6.44 -27.52
C THR A 202 -16.91 -5.43 -27.02
N LEU A 203 -17.55 -5.70 -25.87
CA LEU A 203 -18.60 -4.91 -25.26
C LEU A 203 -18.25 -4.66 -23.80
N HIS A 204 -18.20 -3.40 -23.41
CA HIS A 204 -18.01 -3.00 -22.01
C HIS A 204 -19.20 -3.46 -21.16
N PRO A 205 -19.03 -4.33 -20.16
CA PRO A 205 -20.13 -4.73 -19.30
C PRO A 205 -20.55 -3.57 -18.41
N ASN A 206 -21.86 -3.38 -18.26
CA ASN A 206 -22.42 -2.44 -17.29
C ASN A 206 -22.60 -3.17 -15.96
N LEU A 207 -21.90 -2.73 -14.93
CA LEU A 207 -22.03 -3.24 -13.56
C LEU A 207 -23.00 -2.37 -12.76
N GLY A 208 -23.90 -3.00 -12.03
CA GLY A 208 -24.83 -2.35 -11.12
C GLY A 208 -25.00 -3.18 -9.84
N VAL A 209 -25.20 -2.52 -8.71
CA VAL A 209 -25.52 -3.18 -7.44
C VAL A 209 -27.01 -3.02 -7.20
N ALA A 210 -27.74 -4.17 -7.15
CA ALA A 210 -29.13 -4.20 -6.75
C ALA A 210 -29.21 -4.41 -5.23
N VAL A 211 -29.78 -3.44 -4.51
CA VAL A 211 -30.00 -3.54 -3.08
C VAL A 211 -31.48 -3.71 -2.83
N SER A 212 -31.88 -4.85 -2.26
CA SER A 212 -33.26 -5.05 -1.80
C SER A 212 -33.42 -4.44 -0.42
N TYR A 213 -34.07 -3.28 -0.35
CA TYR A 213 -34.49 -2.69 0.92
C TYR A 213 -35.84 -3.28 1.32
N THR A 214 -35.88 -4.25 2.21
CA THR A 214 -37.10 -4.66 2.91
C THR A 214 -37.37 -3.69 4.07
N HIS A 215 -37.67 -2.44 3.77
CA HIS A 215 -38.26 -1.53 4.75
C HIS A 215 -39.76 -1.76 4.81
N LEU A 216 -40.18 -2.50 5.81
CA LEU A 216 -41.54 -2.35 6.36
C LEU A 216 -41.62 -0.94 6.95
N ARG A 217 -42.14 0.02 6.17
CA ARG A 217 -42.65 1.26 6.75
C ARG A 217 -43.86 0.86 7.60
N ALA A 218 -43.68 0.82 8.91
CA ALA A 218 -44.80 0.91 9.81
C ALA A 218 -45.42 2.32 9.56
N HIS A 219 -46.57 2.36 8.93
CA HIS A 219 -47.41 3.52 8.95
C HIS A 219 -47.96 3.61 10.39
N GLU A 220 -47.41 4.53 11.16
CA GLU A 220 -48.09 5.04 12.33
C GLU A 220 -49.24 5.94 11.84
N THR A 221 -50.43 5.46 12.15
CA THR A 221 -51.68 6.24 12.06
C THR A 221 -51.81 7.13 13.29
#